data_b0381df9a88c58afc838c2de843ca2b5
#
_entry.id   b0381df9a88c58afc838c2de843ca2b5
#
_cell.length_a   1.000
_cell.length_b   1.000
_cell.length_c   1.000
_cell.angle_alpha   90.00
_cell.angle_beta   90.00
_cell.angle_gamma   90.00
#
_symmetry.space_group_name_H-M   'P 1'
#
loop_
_entity.id
_entity.type
_entity.pdbx_description
1 polymer ?
#
loop_
_entity_poly.entity_id
_entity_poly.type
_entity_poly.pdbx_seq_one_letter_code
_entity_poly.pdbx_strand_id
1 'polypeptide(L)'
;ALLYIDRHLLHEVTSPQAFEGLQLANRQPWRLSANVATPDHNVPTSKKEREQGIAGIEDETSRIQVQTLDDNCETFNIVEFKINDIRQGIAHVVGPEQGLTLPGMTVVCGDSHTATHGAFGCLAHGIGTSEVEHVLATQCLVQKKMKNMLVRVDGKLGQGVTSKDVVLAIIGKIGTAGGTGHAIEFGGQVFRDMSIEGRM
;
A
#
# COMPACT_ATOMS: atom_id res chain seq x y z
N ALA A 1 -2.16 -11.19 17.68
CA ALA A 1 -2.33 -9.82 18.15
C ALA A 1 -3.44 -9.15 17.37
N LEU A 2 -4.17 -8.25 18.00
CA LEU A 2 -5.11 -7.34 17.34
C LEU A 2 -4.38 -6.00 17.17
N LEU A 3 -4.25 -5.55 15.91
CA LEU A 3 -3.64 -4.27 15.57
C LEU A 3 -4.75 -3.28 15.21
N TYR A 4 -4.69 -2.08 15.77
CA TYR A 4 -5.48 -0.96 15.28
C TYR A 4 -4.78 -0.36 14.08
N ILE A 5 -5.53 -0.01 13.02
CA ILE A 5 -4.97 0.48 11.76
C ILE A 5 -5.20 1.99 11.66
N ASP A 6 -4.11 2.75 11.57
CA ASP A 6 -4.16 4.22 11.47
C ASP A 6 -4.52 4.69 10.06
N ARG A 7 -4.02 3.98 9.03
CA ARG A 7 -4.26 4.31 7.63
C ARG A 7 -4.55 3.07 6.80
N HIS A 8 -5.61 3.12 6.02
CA HIS A 8 -5.98 2.13 5.03
C HIS A 8 -5.98 2.75 3.64
N LEU A 9 -5.07 2.33 2.79
CA LEU A 9 -5.01 2.72 1.38
C LEU A 9 -5.80 1.71 0.56
N LEU A 10 -6.66 2.21 -0.32
CA LEU A 10 -7.55 1.41 -1.14
C LEU A 10 -7.26 1.62 -2.62
N HIS A 11 -7.40 0.58 -3.41
CA HIS A 11 -7.30 0.65 -4.87
C HIS A 11 -8.32 -0.29 -5.53
N GLU A 12 -8.45 -0.19 -6.84
CA GLU A 12 -9.53 -0.81 -7.61
C GLU A 12 -9.47 -2.34 -7.69
N VAL A 13 -8.30 -2.96 -7.43
CA VAL A 13 -8.15 -4.42 -7.65
C VAL A 13 -8.70 -5.25 -6.48
N THR A 14 -8.44 -4.84 -5.24
CA THR A 14 -8.76 -5.63 -4.04
C THR A 14 -9.95 -5.11 -3.24
N SER A 15 -10.50 -3.95 -3.62
CA SER A 15 -11.60 -3.33 -2.88
C SER A 15 -13.02 -3.75 -3.31
N PRO A 16 -13.31 -4.17 -4.57
CA PRO A 16 -14.68 -4.43 -5.01
C PRO A 16 -15.43 -5.43 -4.13
N GLN A 17 -14.86 -6.62 -3.91
CA GLN A 17 -15.50 -7.66 -3.10
C GLN A 17 -15.57 -7.26 -1.61
N ALA A 18 -14.61 -6.47 -1.12
CA ALA A 18 -14.63 -5.98 0.26
C ALA A 18 -15.82 -5.03 0.49
N PHE A 19 -16.08 -4.12 -0.44
CA PHE A 19 -17.26 -3.25 -0.39
C PHE A 19 -18.56 -4.01 -0.57
N GLU A 20 -18.60 -4.99 -1.49
CA GLU A 20 -19.75 -5.87 -1.65
C GLU A 20 -20.07 -6.62 -0.35
N GLY A 21 -19.06 -7.16 0.33
CA GLY A 21 -19.22 -7.81 1.63
C GLY A 21 -19.82 -6.89 2.69
N LEU A 22 -19.37 -5.62 2.75
CA LEU A 22 -19.97 -4.61 3.63
C LEU A 22 -21.45 -4.37 3.31
N GLN A 23 -21.78 -4.20 2.03
CA GLN A 23 -23.15 -3.98 1.58
C GLN A 23 -24.07 -5.15 1.94
N LEU A 24 -23.65 -6.37 1.62
CA LEU A 24 -24.40 -7.60 1.94
C LEU A 24 -24.63 -7.79 3.45
N ALA A 25 -23.64 -7.39 4.26
CA ALA A 25 -23.73 -7.45 5.72
C ALA A 25 -24.43 -6.23 6.33
N ASN A 26 -24.87 -5.25 5.51
CA ASN A 26 -25.45 -3.98 5.95
C ASN A 26 -24.54 -3.25 6.96
N ARG A 27 -23.23 -3.19 6.65
CA ARG A 27 -22.20 -2.54 7.47
C ARG A 27 -21.68 -1.28 6.79
N GLN A 28 -21.22 -0.35 7.61
CA GLN A 28 -20.52 0.86 7.15
C GLN A 28 -19.06 0.81 7.60
N PRO A 29 -18.15 1.48 6.87
CA PRO A 29 -16.78 1.64 7.33
C PRO A 29 -16.74 2.33 8.70
N TRP A 30 -15.93 1.79 9.61
CA TRP A 30 -15.86 2.27 10.99
C TRP A 30 -15.31 3.69 11.11
N ARG A 31 -14.23 3.99 10.38
CA ARG A 31 -13.55 5.29 10.43
C ARG A 31 -13.22 5.79 9.03
N LEU A 32 -14.10 6.61 8.47
CA LEU A 32 -13.96 7.13 7.11
C LEU A 32 -12.63 7.86 6.89
N SER A 33 -12.21 8.70 7.83
CA SER A 33 -10.97 9.49 7.74
C SER A 33 -9.67 8.68 7.71
N ALA A 34 -9.72 7.40 8.06
CA ALA A 34 -8.57 6.50 7.98
C ALA A 34 -8.39 5.91 6.58
N ASN A 35 -9.45 5.91 5.77
CA ASN A 35 -9.47 5.29 4.45
C ASN A 35 -9.26 6.35 3.37
N VAL A 36 -8.35 6.09 2.44
CA VAL A 36 -8.11 6.93 1.26
C VAL A 36 -7.92 6.01 0.06
N ALA A 37 -8.61 6.30 -1.02
CA ALA A 37 -8.59 5.51 -2.24
C ALA A 37 -7.88 6.23 -3.38
N THR A 38 -7.26 5.47 -4.26
CA THR A 38 -6.75 5.92 -5.56
C THR A 38 -6.67 4.73 -6.51
N PRO A 39 -7.14 4.83 -7.76
CA PRO A 39 -6.89 3.79 -8.75
C PRO A 39 -5.42 3.86 -9.18
N ASP A 40 -4.71 2.72 -9.22
CA ASP A 40 -3.28 2.70 -9.54
C ASP A 40 -2.80 1.53 -10.40
N HIS A 41 -3.55 0.44 -10.47
CA HIS A 41 -3.19 -0.74 -11.27
C HIS A 41 -3.74 -0.69 -12.69
N ASN A 42 -4.99 -0.26 -12.85
CA ASN A 42 -5.76 -0.33 -14.09
C ASN A 42 -5.96 1.04 -14.75
N VAL A 43 -4.99 1.92 -14.60
CA VAL A 43 -5.03 3.27 -15.17
C VAL A 43 -4.07 3.39 -16.35
N PRO A 44 -4.44 4.08 -17.44
CA PRO A 44 -3.54 4.27 -18.57
C PRO A 44 -2.33 5.13 -18.21
N THR A 45 -1.19 4.86 -18.82
CA THR A 45 0.04 5.62 -18.64
C THR A 45 0.19 6.76 -19.65
N SER A 46 -0.53 6.72 -20.76
CA SER A 46 -0.48 7.77 -21.77
C SER A 46 -1.30 8.99 -21.34
N LYS A 47 -0.76 10.18 -21.56
CA LYS A 47 -1.46 11.45 -21.22
C LYS A 47 -2.80 11.56 -21.97
N LYS A 48 -2.82 11.19 -23.26
CA LYS A 48 -4.01 11.26 -24.11
C LYS A 48 -5.18 10.43 -23.58
N GLU A 49 -4.90 9.21 -23.10
CA GLU A 49 -5.93 8.33 -22.54
C GLU A 49 -6.35 8.81 -21.15
N ARG A 50 -5.41 9.24 -20.32
CA ARG A 50 -5.72 9.80 -18.99
C ARG A 50 -6.63 11.04 -19.05
N GLU A 51 -6.44 11.90 -20.04
CA GLU A 51 -7.31 13.09 -20.24
C GLU A 51 -8.77 12.73 -20.52
N GLN A 52 -9.03 11.49 -20.99
CA GLN A 52 -10.38 10.97 -21.20
C GLN A 52 -10.99 10.35 -19.93
N GLY A 53 -10.24 10.30 -18.82
CA GLY A 53 -10.69 9.68 -17.57
C GLY A 53 -10.92 8.19 -17.74
N ILE A 54 -11.94 7.66 -17.07
CA ILE A 54 -12.31 6.24 -17.14
C ILE A 54 -12.62 5.78 -18.57
N ALA A 55 -13.17 6.64 -19.41
CA ALA A 55 -13.46 6.33 -20.81
C ALA A 55 -12.19 6.05 -21.65
N GLY A 56 -11.03 6.55 -21.21
CA GLY A 56 -9.75 6.28 -21.86
C GLY A 56 -9.13 4.92 -21.52
N ILE A 57 -9.74 4.16 -20.62
CA ILE A 57 -9.28 2.80 -20.28
C ILE A 57 -9.84 1.84 -21.33
N GLU A 58 -8.97 1.30 -22.20
CA GLU A 58 -9.38 0.44 -23.31
C GLU A 58 -9.89 -0.93 -22.83
N ASP A 59 -9.18 -1.56 -21.88
CA ASP A 59 -9.60 -2.84 -21.32
C ASP A 59 -10.87 -2.71 -20.51
N GLU A 60 -11.91 -3.48 -20.88
CA GLU A 60 -13.22 -3.41 -20.26
C GLU A 60 -13.19 -3.81 -18.77
N THR A 61 -12.43 -4.84 -18.42
CA THR A 61 -12.30 -5.30 -17.03
C THR A 61 -11.65 -4.25 -16.16
N SER A 62 -10.56 -3.65 -16.62
CA SER A 62 -9.86 -2.55 -15.95
C SER A 62 -10.77 -1.34 -15.76
N ARG A 63 -11.54 -0.98 -16.81
CA ARG A 63 -12.50 0.12 -16.76
C ARG A 63 -13.60 -0.11 -15.72
N ILE A 64 -14.16 -1.32 -15.68
CA ILE A 64 -15.18 -1.70 -14.68
C ILE A 64 -14.60 -1.62 -13.27
N GLN A 65 -13.38 -2.09 -13.04
CA GLN A 65 -12.76 -2.04 -11.72
C GLN A 65 -12.54 -0.60 -11.22
N VAL A 66 -12.04 0.29 -12.08
CA VAL A 66 -11.87 1.71 -11.71
C VAL A 66 -13.22 2.38 -11.45
N GLN A 67 -14.22 2.14 -12.31
CA GLN A 67 -15.58 2.67 -12.09
C GLN A 67 -16.18 2.15 -10.78
N THR A 68 -15.99 0.86 -10.48
CA THR A 68 -16.48 0.26 -9.22
C THR A 68 -15.82 0.89 -7.99
N LEU A 69 -14.53 1.26 -8.07
CA LEU A 69 -13.88 1.99 -6.98
C LEU A 69 -14.55 3.36 -6.77
N ASP A 70 -14.73 4.13 -7.85
CA ASP A 70 -15.40 5.43 -7.81
C ASP A 70 -16.81 5.32 -7.16
N ASP A 71 -17.64 4.38 -7.66
CA ASP A 71 -19.01 4.17 -7.19
C ASP A 71 -19.04 3.77 -5.69
N ASN A 72 -18.13 2.91 -5.26
CA ASN A 72 -18.01 2.49 -3.87
C ASN A 72 -17.54 3.64 -2.97
N CYS A 73 -16.55 4.40 -3.40
CA CYS A 73 -16.06 5.55 -2.63
C CYS A 73 -17.15 6.62 -2.47
N GLU A 74 -17.96 6.86 -3.50
CA GLU A 74 -19.12 7.76 -3.42
C GLU A 74 -20.20 7.20 -2.47
N THR A 75 -20.54 5.92 -2.60
CA THR A 75 -21.56 5.25 -1.77
C THR A 75 -21.21 5.29 -0.28
N PHE A 76 -19.95 5.06 0.05
CA PHE A 76 -19.47 4.99 1.43
C PHE A 76 -18.84 6.29 1.93
N ASN A 77 -18.82 7.34 1.11
CA ASN A 77 -18.25 8.65 1.44
C ASN A 77 -16.75 8.57 1.85
N ILE A 78 -15.98 7.76 1.11
CA ILE A 78 -14.53 7.62 1.28
C ILE A 78 -13.83 8.62 0.36
N VAL A 79 -12.78 9.27 0.87
CA VAL A 79 -11.95 10.18 0.07
C VAL A 79 -11.21 9.39 -0.99
N GLU A 80 -11.36 9.82 -2.23
CA GLU A 80 -10.70 9.22 -3.39
C GLU A 80 -9.95 10.28 -4.21
N PHE A 81 -8.76 9.92 -4.67
CA PHE A 81 -8.04 10.64 -5.72
C PHE A 81 -8.32 9.95 -7.05
N LYS A 82 -9.40 10.35 -7.70
CA LYS A 82 -9.88 9.76 -8.95
C LYS A 82 -8.84 9.88 -10.08
N ILE A 83 -9.02 9.14 -11.16
CA ILE A 83 -8.08 9.06 -12.30
C ILE A 83 -7.65 10.45 -12.84
N ASN A 84 -8.51 11.46 -12.75
CA ASN A 84 -8.24 12.84 -13.19
C ASN A 84 -7.79 13.79 -12.08
N ASP A 85 -7.68 13.31 -10.83
CA ASP A 85 -7.16 14.13 -9.73
C ASP A 85 -5.65 14.32 -9.89
N ILE A 86 -5.16 15.53 -9.65
CA ILE A 86 -3.71 15.84 -9.72
C ILE A 86 -2.88 15.02 -8.72
N ARG A 87 -3.51 14.53 -7.66
CA ARG A 87 -2.90 13.71 -6.60
C ARG A 87 -2.93 12.22 -6.91
N GLN A 88 -3.65 11.80 -7.97
CA GLN A 88 -3.75 10.38 -8.33
C GLN A 88 -2.37 9.83 -8.71
N GLY A 89 -2.07 8.64 -8.23
CA GLY A 89 -0.83 7.93 -8.50
C GLY A 89 -0.80 6.58 -7.78
N ILE A 90 0.35 5.94 -7.81
CA ILE A 90 0.59 4.69 -7.09
C ILE A 90 0.32 4.91 -5.60
N ALA A 91 -0.52 4.09 -4.97
CA ALA A 91 -0.94 4.25 -3.58
C ALA A 91 0.24 4.41 -2.60
N HIS A 92 1.34 3.68 -2.85
CA HIS A 92 2.54 3.74 -2.02
C HIS A 92 3.41 4.98 -2.23
N VAL A 93 3.17 5.75 -3.30
CA VAL A 93 3.78 7.07 -3.54
C VAL A 93 2.85 8.17 -3.03
N VAL A 94 1.57 8.07 -3.34
CA VAL A 94 0.53 9.03 -2.91
C VAL A 94 0.46 9.12 -1.38
N GLY A 95 0.53 7.98 -0.68
CA GLY A 95 0.50 7.94 0.78
C GLY A 95 1.52 8.90 1.42
N PRO A 96 2.81 8.75 1.15
CA PRO A 96 3.85 9.65 1.67
C PRO A 96 3.77 11.08 1.13
N GLU A 97 3.58 11.25 -0.18
CA GLU A 97 3.59 12.58 -0.80
C GLU A 97 2.44 13.47 -0.32
N GLN A 98 1.29 12.89 -0.01
CA GLN A 98 0.14 13.62 0.53
C GLN A 98 0.14 13.70 2.07
N GLY A 99 1.20 13.21 2.74
CA GLY A 99 1.28 13.19 4.20
C GLY A 99 0.27 12.24 4.85
N LEU A 100 -0.21 11.25 4.12
CA LEU A 100 -1.21 10.28 4.61
C LEU A 100 -0.57 9.18 5.45
N THR A 101 0.73 8.93 5.26
CA THR A 101 1.50 7.92 5.98
C THR A 101 2.68 8.58 6.69
N LEU A 102 2.73 8.43 8.01
CA LEU A 102 3.69 9.12 8.88
C LEU A 102 4.40 8.13 9.80
N PRO A 103 5.59 8.45 10.32
CA PRO A 103 6.30 7.60 11.26
C PRO A 103 5.43 7.17 12.44
N GLY A 104 5.51 5.90 12.82
CA GLY A 104 4.75 5.32 13.93
C GLY A 104 3.34 4.87 13.59
N MET A 105 2.84 5.14 12.38
CA MET A 105 1.51 4.68 11.96
C MET A 105 1.52 3.19 11.59
N THR A 106 0.39 2.54 11.83
CA THR A 106 0.03 1.26 11.23
C THR A 106 -0.69 1.50 9.90
N VAL A 107 -0.18 0.91 8.82
CA VAL A 107 -0.68 1.13 7.46
C VAL A 107 -1.04 -0.21 6.82
N VAL A 108 -2.18 -0.28 6.15
CA VAL A 108 -2.55 -1.44 5.34
C VAL A 108 -3.01 -1.03 3.95
N CYS A 109 -2.82 -1.92 3.01
CA CYS A 109 -3.32 -1.83 1.64
C CYS A 109 -3.51 -3.24 1.10
N GLY A 110 -4.43 -3.41 0.18
CA GLY A 110 -4.66 -4.68 -0.52
C GLY A 110 -3.58 -5.01 -1.57
N ASP A 111 -2.34 -4.61 -1.35
CA ASP A 111 -1.20 -4.75 -2.24
C ASP A 111 0.00 -5.35 -1.52
N SER A 112 0.72 -6.25 -2.20
CA SER A 112 1.90 -6.95 -1.64
C SER A 112 3.10 -6.03 -1.36
N HIS A 113 3.16 -4.84 -1.97
CA HIS A 113 4.24 -3.87 -1.80
C HIS A 113 4.04 -2.91 -0.63
N THR A 114 3.00 -3.08 0.18
CA THR A 114 2.64 -2.16 1.28
C THR A 114 3.76 -1.99 2.31
N ALA A 115 4.59 -3.02 2.53
CA ALA A 115 5.72 -2.96 3.45
C ALA A 115 6.73 -1.85 3.12
N THR A 116 6.72 -1.30 1.89
CA THR A 116 7.57 -0.16 1.49
C THR A 116 7.37 1.08 2.37
N HIS A 117 6.17 1.26 2.96
CA HIS A 117 5.92 2.36 3.92
C HIS A 117 6.78 2.26 5.20
N GLY A 118 7.43 1.12 5.46
CA GLY A 118 8.44 0.98 6.49
C GLY A 118 9.63 1.93 6.32
N ALA A 119 9.93 2.38 5.09
CA ALA A 119 10.95 3.40 4.82
C ALA A 119 10.65 4.74 5.51
N PHE A 120 9.38 5.02 5.78
CA PHE A 120 8.90 6.20 6.52
C PHE A 120 8.66 5.92 8.00
N GLY A 121 9.08 4.77 8.51
CA GLY A 121 8.88 4.38 9.91
C GLY A 121 7.47 3.92 10.26
N CYS A 122 6.70 3.48 9.26
CA CYS A 122 5.40 2.84 9.49
C CYS A 122 5.55 1.34 9.77
N LEU A 123 4.60 0.77 10.51
CA LEU A 123 4.36 -0.67 10.52
C LEU A 123 3.30 -0.97 9.46
N ALA A 124 3.72 -1.51 8.31
CA ALA A 124 2.87 -1.61 7.14
C ALA A 124 2.72 -3.05 6.65
N HIS A 125 1.48 -3.44 6.30
CA HIS A 125 1.13 -4.78 5.87
C HIS A 125 0.31 -4.78 4.58
N GLY A 126 0.74 -5.61 3.61
CA GLY A 126 -0.11 -6.04 2.52
C GLY A 126 -1.15 -7.04 3.05
N ILE A 127 -2.41 -6.85 2.72
CA ILE A 127 -3.53 -7.66 3.20
C ILE A 127 -4.38 -8.18 2.04
N GLY A 128 -5.06 -9.30 2.26
CA GLY A 128 -5.99 -9.86 1.28
C GLY A 128 -7.36 -9.19 1.31
N THR A 129 -8.17 -9.43 0.28
CA THR A 129 -9.51 -8.81 0.11
C THR A 129 -10.42 -8.99 1.33
N SER A 130 -10.44 -10.18 1.95
CA SER A 130 -11.24 -10.42 3.16
C SER A 130 -10.75 -9.60 4.36
N GLU A 131 -9.45 -9.33 4.43
CA GLU A 131 -8.88 -8.47 5.48
C GLU A 131 -9.15 -6.99 5.18
N VAL A 132 -9.20 -6.58 3.89
CA VAL A 132 -9.66 -5.24 3.48
C VAL A 132 -11.08 -4.99 4.00
N GLU A 133 -12.02 -5.92 3.78
CA GLU A 133 -13.37 -5.83 4.33
C GLU A 133 -13.37 -5.72 5.85
N HIS A 134 -12.58 -6.58 6.52
CA HIS A 134 -12.49 -6.58 7.98
C HIS A 134 -11.96 -5.25 8.52
N VAL A 135 -10.91 -4.69 7.91
CA VAL A 135 -10.34 -3.39 8.32
C VAL A 135 -11.32 -2.26 8.05
N LEU A 136 -12.00 -2.25 6.92
CA LEU A 136 -13.06 -1.27 6.65
C LEU A 136 -14.13 -1.29 7.77
N ALA A 137 -14.60 -2.48 8.14
CA ALA A 137 -15.67 -2.66 9.12
C ALA A 137 -15.24 -2.35 10.56
N THR A 138 -13.97 -2.58 10.94
CA THR A 138 -13.54 -2.63 12.35
C THR A 138 -12.37 -1.72 12.68
N GLN A 139 -11.67 -1.23 11.67
CA GLN A 139 -10.37 -0.52 11.77
C GLN A 139 -9.27 -1.35 12.46
N CYS A 140 -9.42 -2.66 12.50
CA CYS A 140 -8.51 -3.58 13.15
C CYS A 140 -8.05 -4.70 12.21
N LEU A 141 -6.84 -5.22 12.46
CA LEU A 141 -6.27 -6.36 11.76
C LEU A 141 -5.82 -7.41 12.78
N VAL A 142 -6.20 -8.66 12.57
CA VAL A 142 -5.73 -9.79 13.38
C VAL A 142 -4.47 -10.37 12.76
N GLN A 143 -3.34 -10.24 13.44
CA GLN A 143 -2.05 -10.76 12.99
C GLN A 143 -1.39 -11.66 14.04
N LYS A 144 -0.61 -12.64 13.59
CA LYS A 144 0.31 -13.35 14.49
C LYS A 144 1.34 -12.35 15.01
N LYS A 145 1.72 -12.46 16.29
CA LYS A 145 2.81 -11.65 16.82
C LYS A 145 4.11 -11.97 16.05
N MET A 146 4.64 -10.97 15.37
CA MET A 146 5.87 -11.07 14.60
C MET A 146 7.07 -11.17 15.54
N LYS A 147 8.12 -11.85 15.08
CA LYS A 147 9.45 -11.83 15.70
C LYS A 147 10.21 -10.61 15.18
N ASN A 148 11.16 -10.10 15.94
CA ASN A 148 12.05 -9.04 15.48
C ASN A 148 13.24 -9.62 14.72
N MET A 149 13.61 -8.98 13.62
CA MET A 149 14.79 -9.30 12.82
C MET A 149 15.57 -8.02 12.52
N LEU A 150 16.86 -8.00 12.76
CA LEU A 150 17.74 -6.93 12.34
C LEU A 150 18.54 -7.39 11.11
N VAL A 151 18.42 -6.66 10.02
CA VAL A 151 19.28 -6.78 8.84
C VAL A 151 20.27 -5.63 8.86
N ARG A 152 21.53 -5.92 9.19
CA ARG A 152 22.58 -4.91 9.32
C ARG A 152 23.54 -4.97 8.14
N VAL A 153 23.71 -3.83 7.44
CA VAL A 153 24.66 -3.68 6.34
C VAL A 153 25.59 -2.52 6.65
N ASP A 154 26.85 -2.83 6.89
CA ASP A 154 27.90 -1.86 7.18
C ASP A 154 28.88 -1.71 6.01
N GLY A 155 29.64 -0.61 6.02
CA GLY A 155 30.62 -0.26 4.99
C GLY A 155 30.08 0.80 4.05
N LYS A 156 30.63 0.83 2.83
CA LYS A 156 30.22 1.77 1.77
C LYS A 156 29.89 0.99 0.51
N LEU A 157 28.86 1.42 -0.20
CA LEU A 157 28.53 0.86 -1.51
C LEU A 157 29.63 1.22 -2.51
N GLY A 158 30.01 0.25 -3.33
CA GLY A 158 30.93 0.47 -4.45
C GLY A 158 30.28 1.30 -5.55
N GLN A 159 31.11 1.79 -6.47
CA GLN A 159 30.61 2.54 -7.62
C GLN A 159 29.64 1.68 -8.45
N GLY A 160 28.47 2.23 -8.77
CA GLY A 160 27.44 1.56 -9.56
C GLY A 160 26.55 0.61 -8.78
N VAL A 161 26.78 0.40 -7.49
CA VAL A 161 25.93 -0.42 -6.61
C VAL A 161 24.74 0.42 -6.14
N THR A 162 23.54 -0.10 -6.35
CA THR A 162 22.27 0.55 -6.01
C THR A 162 21.60 -0.11 -4.81
N SER A 163 20.53 0.47 -4.30
CA SER A 163 19.69 -0.13 -3.24
C SER A 163 19.09 -1.46 -3.68
N LYS A 164 18.78 -1.63 -4.98
CA LYS A 164 18.30 -2.89 -5.53
C LYS A 164 19.34 -4.02 -5.40
N ASP A 165 20.61 -3.72 -5.63
CA ASP A 165 21.69 -4.72 -5.45
C ASP A 165 21.79 -5.12 -3.98
N VAL A 166 21.61 -4.17 -3.06
CA VAL A 166 21.63 -4.45 -1.61
C VAL A 166 20.48 -5.40 -1.24
N VAL A 167 19.24 -5.13 -1.66
CA VAL A 167 18.12 -6.01 -1.33
C VAL A 167 18.24 -7.38 -1.98
N LEU A 168 18.74 -7.46 -3.22
CA LEU A 168 19.00 -8.74 -3.88
C LEU A 168 20.07 -9.55 -3.18
N ALA A 169 21.13 -8.90 -2.67
CA ALA A 169 22.17 -9.56 -1.87
C ALA A 169 21.60 -10.08 -0.53
N ILE A 170 20.72 -9.32 0.13
CA ILE A 170 20.03 -9.75 1.34
C ILE A 170 19.16 -10.97 1.03
N ILE A 171 18.34 -10.92 -0.01
CA ILE A 171 17.48 -12.05 -0.43
C ILE A 171 18.34 -13.28 -0.78
N GLY A 172 19.46 -13.08 -1.49
CA GLY A 172 20.40 -14.16 -1.81
C GLY A 172 20.99 -14.84 -0.55
N LYS A 173 21.11 -14.10 0.55
CA LYS A 173 21.65 -14.62 1.81
C LYS A 173 20.61 -15.30 2.69
N ILE A 174 19.40 -14.76 2.80
CA ILE A 174 18.38 -15.27 3.72
C ILE A 174 17.25 -16.06 3.02
N GLY A 175 17.25 -16.08 1.70
CA GLY A 175 16.19 -16.67 0.88
C GLY A 175 14.97 -15.76 0.70
N THR A 176 14.12 -16.08 -0.28
CA THR A 176 12.92 -15.31 -0.62
C THR A 176 11.88 -15.28 0.51
N ALA A 177 11.87 -16.30 1.37
CA ALA A 177 10.96 -16.39 2.53
C ALA A 177 11.66 -16.08 3.87
N GLY A 178 12.90 -15.62 3.84
CA GLY A 178 13.72 -15.44 5.06
C GLY A 178 13.16 -14.45 6.07
N GLY A 179 12.37 -13.49 5.62
CA GLY A 179 11.70 -12.50 6.47
C GLY A 179 10.30 -12.89 6.95
N THR A 180 9.76 -14.03 6.53
CA THR A 180 8.40 -14.43 6.85
C THR A 180 8.18 -14.51 8.37
N GLY A 181 7.13 -13.87 8.86
CA GLY A 181 6.78 -13.83 10.28
C GLY A 181 7.67 -12.92 11.15
N HIS A 182 8.43 -12.02 10.52
CA HIS A 182 9.27 -11.04 11.20
C HIS A 182 8.88 -9.60 10.86
N ALA A 183 9.03 -8.73 11.87
CA ALA A 183 9.17 -7.29 11.63
C ALA A 183 10.68 -7.04 11.43
N ILE A 184 11.03 -6.51 10.26
CA ILE A 184 12.43 -6.34 9.85
C ILE A 184 12.84 -4.89 10.08
N GLU A 185 13.90 -4.70 10.86
CA GLU A 185 14.59 -3.43 10.98
C GLU A 185 15.87 -3.45 10.12
N PHE A 186 16.07 -2.41 9.34
CA PHE A 186 17.26 -2.25 8.53
C PHE A 186 18.24 -1.28 9.22
N GLY A 187 19.43 -1.75 9.50
CA GLY A 187 20.47 -1.00 10.22
C GLY A 187 21.83 -1.03 9.53
N GLY A 188 22.75 -0.25 10.07
CA GLY A 188 24.12 -0.14 9.54
C GLY A 188 24.33 1.14 8.73
N GLN A 189 25.59 1.39 8.33
CA GLN A 189 25.97 2.62 7.67
C GLN A 189 25.30 2.77 6.29
N VAL A 190 25.21 1.69 5.54
CA VAL A 190 24.62 1.68 4.19
C VAL A 190 23.19 2.23 4.21
N PHE A 191 22.35 1.78 5.16
CA PHE A 191 20.97 2.27 5.24
C PHE A 191 20.88 3.71 5.76
N ARG A 192 21.79 4.14 6.64
CA ARG A 192 21.82 5.55 7.09
C ARG A 192 22.14 6.51 5.96
N ASP A 193 23.03 6.10 5.05
CA ASP A 193 23.45 6.92 3.91
C ASP A 193 22.49 6.85 2.70
N MET A 194 21.55 5.91 2.71
CA MET A 194 20.59 5.69 1.64
C MET A 194 19.45 6.73 1.71
N SER A 195 19.04 7.27 0.55
CA SER A 195 17.86 8.16 0.48
C SER A 195 16.57 7.42 0.89
N ILE A 196 15.51 8.16 1.16
CA ILE A 196 14.21 7.56 1.49
C ILE A 196 13.69 6.72 0.31
N GLU A 197 13.79 7.23 -0.92
CA GLU A 197 13.39 6.51 -2.13
C GLU A 197 14.22 5.23 -2.33
N GLY A 198 15.51 5.28 -1.97
CA GLY A 198 16.36 4.09 -1.99
C GLY A 198 15.97 3.03 -0.96
N ARG A 199 15.34 3.45 0.16
CA ARG A 199 14.86 2.51 1.19
C ARG A 199 13.49 1.93 0.85
N MET A 200 12.68 2.64 0.05
CA MET A 200 11.39 2.15 -0.48
C MET A 200 11.59 0.96 -1.43
#